data_cc16bb63dcb837cd671541e584515746
#
_entry.id   cc16bb63dcb837cd671541e584515746
#
_cell.length_a   1.000
_cell.length_b   1.000
_cell.length_c   1.000
_cell.angle_alpha   90.00
_cell.angle_beta   90.00
_cell.angle_gamma   90.00
#
_symmetry.space_group_name_H-M   'P 1'
#
loop_
_entity.id
_entity.type
_entity.pdbx_description
1 polymer ?
#
loop_
_entity_poly.entity_id
_entity_poly.type
_entity_poly.pdbx_seq_one_letter_code
_entity_poly.pdbx_strand_id
1 'polypeptide(L)'
;MQRVGDWLRPTMVGPVVAVMTLVLLYVPGWIARSPDPASPNPPLFPTKIASYSWHTGWLSAGEMDAASLLYQNGVGVEFGDSPMAVLLGADGSTYRRFAQAEARSTPDDQGDPGPSVLSPDGTFVVIGSSGATGDIEVVALRDGHRRTLSVGAGRTALPTAIGADSRTVLLAVSDAEVNKYAEGQDLGLASIDLTTGRVRDYPGTRDLRGAALSPDGKRIAVASGDNLEVLDAVTGRRIMQIPVEIERDPRCDHDQEYAEEEETAEEDTSVGEDDGYTCPELHLDGDAWSPDGRRIAATLDKTVIVADLSGTEPSLQRVPLTTPDYWAIVLGWRDDSTVLVDAPTDGEENTSELLWVDLTTGDAQTFASYRPNFTGAAMVSVDAARDLIPRWQVESRPIDRGPLPLWAALPVALAAGLLAMLLTAVVRGRLRPSRH
;
A
#
# COMPACT_ATOMS: atom_id res chain seq x y z
N MET A 1 -42.06 33.65 -38.07
CA MET A 1 -41.21 33.79 -36.85
C MET A 1 -41.68 32.79 -35.83
N GLN A 2 -41.10 31.57 -35.83
CA GLN A 2 -41.36 30.55 -34.80
C GLN A 2 -40.70 31.01 -33.49
N ARG A 3 -41.49 30.95 -32.40
CA ARG A 3 -41.10 31.53 -31.12
C ARG A 3 -39.93 30.73 -30.50
N VAL A 4 -38.82 31.37 -30.34
CA VAL A 4 -37.63 30.89 -29.57
C VAL A 4 -37.99 30.54 -28.11
N GLY A 5 -39.20 30.79 -27.66
CA GLY A 5 -39.68 30.57 -26.26
C GLY A 5 -40.05 29.16 -25.87
N ASP A 6 -40.16 28.19 -26.80
CA ASP A 6 -40.59 26.83 -26.48
C ASP A 6 -39.47 25.90 -26.02
N TRP A 7 -38.21 26.28 -26.20
CA TRP A 7 -37.01 25.49 -25.78
C TRP A 7 -36.66 25.57 -24.29
N LEU A 8 -37.29 26.50 -23.58
CA LEU A 8 -37.06 26.69 -22.14
C LEU A 8 -38.16 26.02 -21.28
N ARG A 9 -38.74 24.88 -21.69
CA ARG A 9 -39.64 24.14 -20.79
C ARG A 9 -38.84 23.61 -19.61
N PRO A 10 -39.29 23.79 -18.34
CA PRO A 10 -38.56 23.29 -17.16
C PRO A 10 -38.23 21.79 -17.25
N THR A 11 -39.10 21.02 -17.92
CA THR A 11 -38.94 19.59 -18.18
C THR A 11 -37.74 19.25 -19.11
N MET A 12 -37.26 20.19 -19.91
CA MET A 12 -36.08 19.98 -20.78
C MET A 12 -34.81 20.56 -20.21
N VAL A 13 -34.89 21.61 -19.38
CA VAL A 13 -33.71 22.26 -18.78
C VAL A 13 -32.98 21.33 -17.82
N GLY A 14 -33.70 20.59 -16.99
CA GLY A 14 -33.10 19.69 -16.02
C GLY A 14 -32.26 18.59 -16.65
N PRO A 15 -32.78 17.78 -17.59
CA PRO A 15 -32.00 16.75 -18.26
C PRO A 15 -30.78 17.33 -19.01
N VAL A 16 -30.91 18.48 -19.67
CA VAL A 16 -29.80 19.12 -20.38
C VAL A 16 -28.70 19.54 -19.41
N VAL A 17 -29.06 20.17 -18.28
CA VAL A 17 -28.07 20.57 -17.26
C VAL A 17 -27.45 19.32 -16.61
N ALA A 18 -28.21 18.28 -16.34
CA ALA A 18 -27.65 17.03 -15.80
C ALA A 18 -26.64 16.42 -16.76
N VAL A 19 -26.96 16.31 -18.04
CA VAL A 19 -26.03 15.79 -19.06
C VAL A 19 -24.80 16.70 -19.19
N MET A 20 -24.97 18.03 -19.25
CA MET A 20 -23.86 18.96 -19.31
C MET A 20 -22.96 18.88 -18.06
N THR A 21 -23.55 18.73 -16.87
CA THR A 21 -22.79 18.55 -15.64
C THR A 21 -22.00 17.24 -15.68
N LEU A 22 -22.61 16.17 -16.14
CA LEU A 22 -21.93 14.88 -16.31
C LEU A 22 -20.77 15.00 -17.31
N VAL A 23 -20.99 15.67 -18.44
CA VAL A 23 -19.96 15.93 -19.44
C VAL A 23 -18.84 16.79 -18.86
N LEU A 24 -19.16 17.85 -18.11
CA LEU A 24 -18.16 18.71 -17.46
C LEU A 24 -17.37 17.99 -16.36
N LEU A 25 -17.95 17.02 -15.70
CA LEU A 25 -17.26 16.20 -14.71
C LEU A 25 -16.35 15.12 -15.33
N TYR A 26 -16.71 14.64 -16.53
CA TYR A 26 -16.02 13.54 -17.21
C TYR A 26 -15.06 13.97 -18.30
N VAL A 27 -15.43 14.97 -19.09
CA VAL A 27 -14.66 15.39 -20.29
C VAL A 27 -13.32 16.04 -19.94
N PRO A 28 -13.15 16.85 -18.88
CA PRO A 28 -11.83 17.37 -18.51
C PRO A 28 -10.83 16.27 -18.19
N GLY A 29 -11.27 15.22 -17.48
CA GLY A 29 -10.44 14.06 -17.22
C GLY A 29 -10.08 13.25 -18.48
N TRP A 30 -10.90 13.36 -19.52
CA TRP A 30 -10.69 12.70 -20.81
C TRP A 30 -9.79 13.51 -21.75
N ILE A 31 -9.93 14.84 -21.72
CA ILE A 31 -9.12 15.78 -22.54
C ILE A 31 -7.73 15.99 -21.90
N ALA A 32 -7.64 15.96 -20.57
CA ALA A 32 -6.37 16.01 -19.83
C ALA A 32 -5.51 14.73 -19.97
N ARG A 33 -6.08 13.67 -20.53
CA ARG A 33 -5.33 12.48 -20.92
C ARG A 33 -4.46 12.84 -22.13
N SER A 34 -3.31 13.43 -21.87
CA SER A 34 -2.25 13.46 -22.87
C SER A 34 -1.90 12.03 -23.24
N PRO A 35 -1.82 11.68 -24.54
CA PRO A 35 -1.56 10.30 -24.96
C PRO A 35 -0.14 9.80 -24.68
N ASP A 36 0.66 10.53 -23.92
CA ASP A 36 2.02 10.14 -23.57
C ASP A 36 2.38 10.62 -22.16
N PRO A 37 1.94 9.90 -21.13
CA PRO A 37 2.56 10.03 -19.82
C PRO A 37 3.86 9.23 -19.82
N ALA A 38 4.82 9.57 -20.67
CA ALA A 38 6.18 9.12 -20.42
C ALA A 38 6.49 9.51 -18.98
N SER A 39 6.70 8.53 -18.11
CA SER A 39 7.09 8.78 -16.74
C SER A 39 8.23 9.79 -16.74
N PRO A 40 8.16 10.89 -16.00
CA PRO A 40 9.19 11.90 -16.02
C PRO A 40 10.53 11.26 -15.71
N ASN A 41 11.57 11.70 -16.40
CA ASN A 41 12.93 11.25 -16.12
C ASN A 41 13.79 12.46 -15.74
N PRO A 42 14.11 12.63 -14.47
CA PRO A 42 13.91 11.72 -13.33
C PRO A 42 12.46 11.62 -12.83
N PRO A 43 12.09 10.53 -12.14
CA PRO A 43 10.77 10.40 -11.53
C PRO A 43 10.58 11.44 -10.42
N LEU A 44 9.35 11.90 -10.26
CA LEU A 44 8.97 12.92 -9.29
C LEU A 44 8.30 12.27 -8.07
N PHE A 45 8.54 12.85 -6.89
CA PHE A 45 7.87 12.41 -5.66
C PHE A 45 7.29 13.63 -4.91
N PRO A 46 6.05 13.57 -4.40
CA PRO A 46 5.42 14.72 -3.75
C PRO A 46 5.92 14.89 -2.32
N THR A 47 5.98 16.14 -1.84
CA THR A 47 6.22 16.44 -0.42
C THR A 47 5.02 16.11 0.48
N LYS A 48 3.83 15.91 -0.13
CA LYS A 48 2.61 15.52 0.58
C LYS A 48 1.92 14.39 -0.16
N ILE A 49 1.75 13.27 0.52
CA ILE A 49 1.02 12.12 0.01
C ILE A 49 -0.47 12.37 0.18
N ALA A 50 -1.27 11.92 -0.80
CA ALA A 50 -2.70 12.14 -0.79
C ALA A 50 -3.38 11.32 0.32
N SER A 51 -4.13 11.99 1.18
CA SER A 51 -4.98 11.36 2.20
C SER A 51 -6.13 10.57 1.59
N TYR A 52 -6.82 9.81 2.43
CA TYR A 52 -8.01 9.06 2.04
C TYR A 52 -9.03 9.93 1.30
N SER A 53 -9.61 9.39 0.24
CA SER A 53 -10.72 10.03 -0.45
C SER A 53 -11.50 9.02 -1.30
N TRP A 54 -12.77 8.83 -0.98
CA TRP A 54 -13.70 8.04 -1.77
C TRP A 54 -13.90 8.57 -3.21
N HIS A 55 -13.40 9.78 -3.51
CA HIS A 55 -13.36 10.35 -4.85
C HIS A 55 -12.15 9.93 -5.69
N THR A 56 -11.19 9.17 -5.12
CA THR A 56 -10.05 8.67 -5.88
C THR A 56 -10.53 7.75 -6.99
N GLY A 57 -10.25 8.12 -8.23
CA GLY A 57 -10.62 7.37 -9.42
C GLY A 57 -9.87 6.04 -9.50
N TRP A 58 -10.49 5.05 -10.12
CA TRP A 58 -9.87 3.76 -10.34
C TRP A 58 -8.83 3.83 -11.46
N LEU A 59 -7.77 3.04 -11.31
CA LEU A 59 -6.78 2.90 -12.38
C LEU A 59 -7.43 2.34 -13.63
N SER A 60 -7.28 3.06 -14.74
CA SER A 60 -7.68 2.62 -16.07
C SER A 60 -6.46 2.46 -16.97
N ALA A 61 -6.58 1.62 -17.99
CA ALA A 61 -5.50 1.40 -18.95
C ALA A 61 -5.02 2.73 -19.58
N GLY A 62 -3.70 2.91 -19.63
CA GLY A 62 -3.06 4.10 -20.20
C GLY A 62 -3.01 5.32 -19.27
N GLU A 63 -3.38 5.19 -17.99
CA GLU A 63 -3.33 6.29 -17.03
C GLU A 63 -2.03 6.35 -16.22
N MET A 64 -1.30 5.25 -16.15
CA MET A 64 -0.07 5.15 -15.36
C MET A 64 0.91 4.17 -16.02
N ASP A 65 2.10 4.64 -16.37
CA ASP A 65 3.15 3.77 -16.91
C ASP A 65 3.93 3.07 -15.79
N ALA A 66 4.19 3.80 -14.71
CA ALA A 66 4.85 3.29 -13.52
C ALA A 66 4.34 4.02 -12.27
N ALA A 67 4.30 3.33 -11.15
CA ALA A 67 4.02 3.87 -9.82
C ALA A 67 5.32 4.02 -9.02
N SER A 68 5.41 5.08 -8.22
CA SER A 68 6.47 5.28 -7.23
C SER A 68 6.14 4.60 -5.90
N LEU A 69 4.86 4.53 -5.56
CA LEU A 69 4.38 4.01 -4.29
C LEU A 69 3.06 3.26 -4.49
N LEU A 70 2.91 2.16 -3.78
CA LEU A 70 1.65 1.47 -3.51
C LEU A 70 1.42 1.55 -2.01
N TYR A 71 0.23 1.94 -1.57
CA TYR A 71 -0.11 1.98 -0.16
C TYR A 71 -1.59 1.73 0.06
N GLN A 72 -1.94 1.30 1.26
CA GLN A 72 -3.32 1.16 1.68
C GLN A 72 -3.75 2.41 2.46
N ASN A 73 -4.91 2.94 2.14
CA ASN A 73 -5.59 4.01 2.87
C ASN A 73 -6.75 3.43 3.66
N GLY A 74 -6.71 3.56 4.99
CA GLY A 74 -7.67 2.98 5.91
C GLY A 74 -7.34 1.53 6.29
N VAL A 75 -7.86 1.09 7.42
CA VAL A 75 -7.72 -0.28 7.96
C VAL A 75 -9.10 -0.87 8.13
N GLY A 76 -9.31 -2.15 7.79
CA GLY A 76 -10.62 -2.79 7.78
C GLY A 76 -11.36 -2.80 9.12
N VAL A 77 -10.63 -2.73 10.23
CA VAL A 77 -11.19 -2.64 11.58
C VAL A 77 -11.71 -1.24 11.94
N GLU A 78 -11.35 -0.20 11.19
CA GLU A 78 -11.77 1.17 11.45
C GLU A 78 -13.23 1.37 11.03
N PHE A 79 -14.05 1.81 11.97
CA PHE A 79 -15.49 1.96 11.75
C PHE A 79 -15.78 3.03 10.69
N GLY A 80 -16.51 2.62 9.66
CA GLY A 80 -16.96 3.49 8.57
C GLY A 80 -15.93 3.68 7.45
N ASP A 81 -14.75 3.11 7.57
CA ASP A 81 -13.76 3.10 6.51
C ASP A 81 -14.07 2.05 5.44
N SER A 82 -13.62 2.36 4.23
CA SER A 82 -13.55 1.40 3.12
C SER A 82 -12.12 1.39 2.64
N PRO A 83 -11.28 0.52 3.19
CA PRO A 83 -9.86 0.48 2.87
C PRO A 83 -9.61 0.42 1.36
N MET A 84 -8.65 1.19 0.89
CA MET A 84 -8.36 1.30 -0.53
C MET A 84 -6.87 1.07 -0.79
N ALA A 85 -6.55 0.23 -1.75
CA ALA A 85 -5.22 0.21 -2.33
C ALA A 85 -5.06 1.42 -3.27
N VAL A 86 -4.02 2.22 -3.08
CA VAL A 86 -3.74 3.43 -3.85
C VAL A 86 -2.35 3.39 -4.46
N LEU A 87 -2.27 3.69 -5.74
CA LEU A 87 -1.02 3.87 -6.48
C LEU A 87 -0.73 5.36 -6.64
N LEU A 88 0.49 5.76 -6.32
CA LEU A 88 1.07 7.05 -6.68
C LEU A 88 1.95 6.88 -7.91
N GLY A 89 1.59 7.52 -9.00
CA GLY A 89 2.37 7.50 -10.24
C GLY A 89 3.77 8.11 -10.10
N ALA A 90 4.69 7.67 -10.94
CA ALA A 90 6.07 8.18 -10.99
C ALA A 90 6.16 9.66 -11.41
N ASP A 91 5.04 10.28 -11.81
CA ASP A 91 4.91 11.72 -12.05
C ASP A 91 4.72 12.53 -10.75
N GLY A 92 4.57 11.86 -9.61
CA GLY A 92 4.40 12.47 -8.28
C GLY A 92 3.06 13.19 -8.07
N SER A 93 2.12 13.07 -9.00
CA SER A 93 0.82 13.77 -8.95
C SER A 93 -0.38 12.87 -9.14
N THR A 94 -0.25 11.80 -9.91
CA THR A 94 -1.33 10.89 -10.28
C THR A 94 -1.59 9.87 -9.17
N TYR A 95 -2.79 9.91 -8.58
CA TYR A 95 -3.24 8.93 -7.59
C TYR A 95 -4.41 8.14 -8.15
N ARG A 96 -4.32 6.81 -8.11
CA ARG A 96 -5.39 5.92 -8.61
C ARG A 96 -5.65 4.80 -7.63
N ARG A 97 -6.93 4.51 -7.43
CA ARG A 97 -7.39 3.37 -6.66
C ARG A 97 -7.12 2.08 -7.44
N PHE A 98 -6.57 1.09 -6.77
CA PHE A 98 -6.19 -0.18 -7.37
C PHE A 98 -7.20 -1.27 -7.02
N ALA A 99 -8.33 -1.26 -7.73
CA ALA A 99 -9.48 -2.14 -7.48
C ALA A 99 -9.15 -3.64 -7.57
N GLN A 100 -8.07 -4.00 -8.26
CA GLN A 100 -7.65 -5.40 -8.40
C GLN A 100 -7.20 -5.98 -7.06
N ALA A 101 -6.47 -5.21 -6.25
CA ALA A 101 -6.11 -5.64 -4.90
C ALA A 101 -7.35 -5.71 -4.00
N GLU A 102 -8.24 -4.72 -4.07
CA GLU A 102 -9.48 -4.71 -3.29
C GLU A 102 -10.39 -5.91 -3.61
N ALA A 103 -10.41 -6.35 -4.88
CA ALA A 103 -11.18 -7.52 -5.30
C ALA A 103 -10.63 -8.86 -4.78
N ARG A 104 -9.45 -8.88 -4.18
CA ARG A 104 -8.83 -10.08 -3.60
C ARG A 104 -8.89 -10.09 -2.07
N SER A 105 -9.58 -9.15 -1.47
CA SER A 105 -9.94 -9.16 -0.05
C SER A 105 -10.80 -10.40 0.26
N THR A 106 -10.57 -10.98 1.42
CA THR A 106 -11.37 -12.06 1.98
C THR A 106 -12.23 -11.55 3.14
N PRO A 107 -13.23 -12.28 3.61
CA PRO A 107 -13.99 -11.88 4.80
C PRO A 107 -13.12 -11.66 6.04
N ASP A 108 -12.04 -12.44 6.19
CA ASP A 108 -11.12 -12.34 7.33
C ASP A 108 -10.20 -11.12 7.25
N ASP A 109 -10.07 -10.51 6.07
CA ASP A 109 -9.34 -9.25 5.87
C ASP A 109 -10.14 -8.02 6.32
N GLN A 110 -11.38 -8.20 6.77
CA GLN A 110 -12.27 -7.12 7.23
C GLN A 110 -12.44 -5.96 6.22
N GLY A 111 -12.25 -6.25 4.94
CA GLY A 111 -12.36 -5.28 3.84
C GLY A 111 -11.02 -4.71 3.37
N ASP A 112 -9.93 -5.03 4.00
CA ASP A 112 -8.60 -4.63 3.51
C ASP A 112 -8.29 -5.23 2.14
N PRO A 113 -7.59 -4.50 1.28
CA PRO A 113 -7.11 -5.03 0.00
C PRO A 113 -6.24 -6.28 0.17
N GLY A 114 -6.27 -7.16 -0.82
CA GLY A 114 -5.36 -8.31 -0.87
C GLY A 114 -3.89 -7.87 -0.81
N PRO A 115 -3.04 -8.63 -0.09
CA PRO A 115 -1.62 -8.33 0.05
C PRO A 115 -0.95 -8.13 -1.32
N SER A 116 -0.20 -7.06 -1.48
CA SER A 116 0.29 -6.64 -2.79
C SER A 116 1.70 -6.07 -2.69
N VAL A 117 2.53 -6.34 -3.70
CA VAL A 117 3.87 -5.75 -3.82
C VAL A 117 4.07 -5.13 -5.21
N LEU A 118 4.75 -3.99 -5.23
CA LEU A 118 5.06 -3.23 -6.43
C LEU A 118 6.37 -3.75 -7.07
N SER A 119 6.42 -3.78 -8.40
CA SER A 119 7.67 -4.15 -9.09
C SER A 119 8.78 -3.12 -8.85
N PRO A 120 10.06 -3.53 -8.91
CA PRO A 120 11.19 -2.64 -8.69
C PRO A 120 11.16 -1.37 -9.54
N ASP A 121 10.73 -1.49 -10.78
CA ASP A 121 10.60 -0.39 -11.75
C ASP A 121 9.23 0.32 -11.69
N GLY A 122 8.32 -0.15 -10.83
CA GLY A 122 6.98 0.40 -10.66
C GLY A 122 5.99 0.07 -11.78
N THR A 123 6.31 -0.85 -12.71
CA THR A 123 5.47 -1.07 -13.92
C THR A 123 4.36 -2.09 -13.74
N PHE A 124 4.42 -2.92 -12.72
CA PHE A 124 3.37 -3.90 -12.40
C PHE A 124 3.26 -4.14 -10.88
N VAL A 125 2.15 -4.74 -10.48
CA VAL A 125 1.87 -5.16 -9.10
C VAL A 125 1.60 -6.66 -9.09
N VAL A 126 2.10 -7.35 -8.08
CA VAL A 126 1.74 -8.73 -7.76
C VAL A 126 0.80 -8.72 -6.56
N ILE A 127 -0.34 -9.39 -6.69
CA ILE A 127 -1.40 -9.43 -5.69
C ILE A 127 -1.58 -10.87 -5.22
N GLY A 128 -1.59 -11.08 -3.93
CA GLY A 128 -1.94 -12.33 -3.26
C GLY A 128 -3.37 -12.35 -2.75
N SER A 129 -3.64 -13.28 -1.85
CA SER A 129 -4.89 -13.37 -1.10
C SER A 129 -4.63 -14.06 0.23
N SER A 130 -5.27 -13.61 1.29
CA SER A 130 -5.26 -14.26 2.60
C SER A 130 -6.06 -15.57 2.61
N GLY A 131 -6.97 -15.73 1.64
CA GLY A 131 -7.66 -16.99 1.39
C GLY A 131 -6.80 -18.02 0.66
N ALA A 132 -7.07 -19.29 0.88
CA ALA A 132 -6.37 -20.42 0.26
C ALA A 132 -6.75 -20.59 -1.23
N THR A 133 -6.63 -19.52 -2.03
CA THR A 133 -7.01 -19.48 -3.44
C THR A 133 -6.08 -20.29 -4.35
N GLY A 134 -4.85 -20.53 -3.91
CA GLY A 134 -3.83 -21.28 -4.66
C GLY A 134 -3.21 -20.50 -5.81
N ASP A 135 -3.35 -19.18 -5.83
CA ASP A 135 -2.83 -18.35 -6.92
C ASP A 135 -2.41 -16.94 -6.48
N ILE A 136 -1.63 -16.30 -7.34
CA ILE A 136 -1.35 -14.87 -7.31
C ILE A 136 -1.75 -14.24 -8.65
N GLU A 137 -1.98 -12.94 -8.64
CA GLU A 137 -2.28 -12.17 -9.84
C GLU A 137 -1.19 -11.13 -10.12
N VAL A 138 -0.77 -11.01 -11.37
CA VAL A 138 0.18 -10.00 -11.84
C VAL A 138 -0.58 -9.02 -12.72
N VAL A 139 -0.52 -7.74 -12.40
CA VAL A 139 -1.23 -6.67 -13.11
C VAL A 139 -0.26 -5.63 -13.63
N ALA A 140 -0.15 -5.52 -14.95
CA ALA A 140 0.63 -4.46 -15.59
C ALA A 140 -0.12 -3.13 -15.48
N LEU A 141 0.55 -2.05 -15.01
CA LEU A 141 -0.12 -0.76 -14.75
C LEU A 141 -0.47 -0.03 -16.04
N ARG A 142 0.37 -0.13 -17.06
CA ARG A 142 0.20 0.61 -18.32
C ARG A 142 -1.07 0.25 -19.09
N ASP A 143 -1.36 -1.03 -19.22
CA ASP A 143 -2.45 -1.52 -20.07
C ASP A 143 -3.53 -2.28 -19.29
N GLY A 144 -3.32 -2.47 -17.98
CA GLY A 144 -4.21 -3.23 -17.11
C GLY A 144 -4.20 -4.74 -17.41
N HIS A 145 -3.21 -5.23 -18.19
CA HIS A 145 -3.12 -6.66 -18.50
C HIS A 145 -2.94 -7.48 -17.22
N ARG A 146 -3.76 -8.52 -17.09
CA ARG A 146 -3.79 -9.38 -15.90
C ARG A 146 -3.37 -10.79 -16.25
N ARG A 147 -2.59 -11.39 -15.37
CA ARG A 147 -2.17 -12.79 -15.50
C ARG A 147 -2.20 -13.47 -14.14
N THR A 148 -2.93 -14.57 -14.04
CA THR A 148 -2.99 -15.41 -12.85
C THR A 148 -1.96 -16.52 -12.93
N LEU A 149 -1.23 -16.76 -11.86
CA LEU A 149 -0.22 -17.82 -11.73
C LEU A 149 -0.56 -18.70 -10.53
N SER A 150 -0.57 -20.02 -10.74
CA SER A 150 -0.84 -20.98 -9.67
C SER A 150 0.39 -21.17 -8.77
N VAL A 151 0.16 -21.19 -7.47
CA VAL A 151 1.16 -21.50 -6.42
C VAL A 151 0.88 -22.84 -5.73
N GLY A 152 -0.23 -23.52 -6.10
CA GLY A 152 -0.67 -24.79 -5.55
C GLY A 152 -2.10 -24.72 -5.04
N ALA A 153 -2.92 -25.71 -5.34
CA ALA A 153 -4.33 -25.73 -4.94
C ALA A 153 -4.49 -25.72 -3.40
N GLY A 154 -5.41 -24.91 -2.90
CA GLY A 154 -5.71 -24.84 -1.47
C GLY A 154 -4.62 -24.16 -0.65
N ARG A 155 -3.77 -23.36 -1.25
CA ARG A 155 -2.64 -22.69 -0.62
C ARG A 155 -2.85 -21.18 -0.58
N THR A 156 -2.58 -20.57 0.55
CA THR A 156 -2.48 -19.12 0.69
C THR A 156 -1.11 -18.67 0.19
N ALA A 157 -1.07 -17.53 -0.50
CA ALA A 157 0.17 -16.94 -0.99
C ALA A 157 0.13 -15.42 -0.86
N LEU A 158 0.99 -14.88 0.00
CA LEU A 158 1.13 -13.47 0.30
C LEU A 158 2.46 -13.00 -0.32
N PRO A 159 2.45 -12.16 -1.36
CA PRO A 159 3.69 -11.65 -1.93
C PRO A 159 4.39 -10.74 -0.92
N THR A 160 5.71 -10.96 -0.73
CA THR A 160 6.55 -10.21 0.21
C THR A 160 7.62 -9.39 -0.49
N ALA A 161 8.10 -9.84 -1.66
CA ALA A 161 9.14 -9.14 -2.39
C ALA A 161 9.16 -9.52 -3.87
N ILE A 162 9.64 -8.61 -4.71
CA ILE A 162 9.97 -8.88 -6.11
C ILE A 162 11.48 -8.69 -6.32
N GLY A 163 12.15 -9.67 -6.92
CA GLY A 163 13.57 -9.59 -7.21
C GLY A 163 13.94 -8.45 -8.17
N ALA A 164 15.19 -8.01 -8.14
CA ALA A 164 15.72 -6.97 -9.05
C ALA A 164 15.61 -7.36 -10.55
N ASP A 165 15.41 -8.64 -10.83
CA ASP A 165 15.14 -9.16 -12.17
C ASP A 165 13.70 -8.91 -12.64
N SER A 166 12.82 -8.34 -11.80
CA SER A 166 11.38 -8.15 -12.03
C SER A 166 10.67 -9.45 -12.43
N ARG A 167 11.21 -10.59 -12.01
CA ARG A 167 10.78 -11.91 -12.44
C ARG A 167 10.54 -12.87 -11.29
N THR A 168 11.38 -12.85 -10.29
CA THR A 168 11.28 -13.72 -9.12
C THR A 168 10.48 -13.03 -8.04
N VAL A 169 9.40 -13.63 -7.57
CA VAL A 169 8.59 -13.13 -6.44
C VAL A 169 8.77 -14.06 -5.25
N LEU A 170 9.04 -13.49 -4.09
CA LEU A 170 8.99 -14.20 -2.81
C LEU A 170 7.58 -14.15 -2.25
N LEU A 171 7.17 -15.25 -1.65
CA LEU A 171 5.83 -15.45 -1.11
C LEU A 171 5.92 -16.00 0.30
N ALA A 172 5.20 -15.39 1.23
CA ALA A 172 4.81 -16.07 2.45
C ALA A 172 3.65 -17.01 2.12
N VAL A 173 3.73 -18.26 2.56
CA VAL A 173 2.78 -19.29 2.15
C VAL A 173 2.30 -20.11 3.33
N SER A 174 1.03 -20.54 3.26
CA SER A 174 0.40 -21.46 4.22
C SER A 174 -0.48 -22.44 3.48
N ASP A 175 -0.67 -23.64 4.00
CA ASP A 175 -1.62 -24.64 3.49
C ASP A 175 -3.05 -24.41 4.04
N ALA A 176 -3.28 -23.31 4.73
CA ALA A 176 -4.55 -22.86 5.27
C ALA A 176 -4.79 -21.38 4.96
N GLU A 177 -6.00 -20.90 5.15
CA GLU A 177 -6.30 -19.47 5.15
C GLU A 177 -5.53 -18.76 6.26
N VAL A 178 -5.12 -17.51 6.00
CA VAL A 178 -4.33 -16.68 6.89
C VAL A 178 -5.19 -15.50 7.33
N ASN A 179 -5.36 -15.34 8.62
CA ASN A 179 -5.95 -14.14 9.17
C ASN A 179 -4.83 -13.16 9.53
N LYS A 180 -4.68 -12.07 8.77
CA LYS A 180 -3.60 -11.10 8.99
C LYS A 180 -3.66 -10.37 10.33
N TYR A 181 -4.79 -10.45 11.02
CA TYR A 181 -4.98 -9.88 12.36
C TYR A 181 -4.76 -10.90 13.48
N ALA A 182 -4.51 -12.18 13.15
CA ALA A 182 -4.19 -13.20 14.14
C ALA A 182 -2.67 -13.35 14.29
N GLU A 183 -2.22 -13.42 15.52
CA GLU A 183 -0.83 -13.67 15.87
C GLU A 183 -0.42 -15.14 15.66
N GLY A 184 0.89 -15.39 15.61
CA GLY A 184 1.44 -16.74 15.70
C GLY A 184 1.19 -17.65 14.49
N GLN A 185 0.93 -17.11 13.31
CA GLN A 185 0.69 -17.93 12.12
C GLN A 185 2.00 -18.51 11.56
N ASP A 186 2.07 -19.83 11.38
CA ASP A 186 3.24 -20.52 10.82
C ASP A 186 3.28 -20.34 9.29
N LEU A 187 3.88 -19.23 8.84
CA LEU A 187 4.09 -18.93 7.44
C LEU A 187 5.45 -19.47 6.98
N GLY A 188 5.45 -20.25 5.91
CA GLY A 188 6.65 -20.69 5.22
C GLY A 188 7.05 -19.74 4.10
N LEU A 189 8.24 -19.94 3.52
CA LEU A 189 8.73 -19.18 2.37
C LEU A 189 8.66 -20.02 1.10
N ALA A 190 8.18 -19.39 0.01
CA ALA A 190 8.28 -19.90 -1.34
C ALA A 190 8.74 -18.80 -2.31
N SER A 191 9.12 -19.17 -3.51
CA SER A 191 9.31 -18.23 -4.61
C SER A 191 8.59 -18.72 -5.86
N ILE A 192 8.18 -17.78 -6.72
CA ILE A 192 7.62 -18.08 -8.03
C ILE A 192 8.34 -17.28 -9.12
N ASP A 193 8.66 -17.95 -10.23
CA ASP A 193 9.17 -17.31 -11.43
C ASP A 193 7.99 -16.85 -12.28
N LEU A 194 7.82 -15.55 -12.43
CA LEU A 194 6.71 -14.96 -13.16
C LEU A 194 6.67 -15.32 -14.63
N THR A 195 7.79 -15.69 -15.25
CA THR A 195 7.83 -16.06 -16.67
C THR A 195 7.37 -17.49 -16.90
N THR A 196 7.82 -18.41 -16.05
CA THR A 196 7.57 -19.85 -16.21
C THR A 196 6.43 -20.37 -15.34
N GLY A 197 6.02 -19.63 -14.31
CA GLY A 197 5.08 -20.08 -13.28
C GLY A 197 5.66 -21.14 -12.33
N ARG A 198 6.97 -21.36 -12.37
CA ARG A 198 7.60 -22.39 -11.53
C ARG A 198 7.69 -21.90 -10.11
N VAL A 199 7.08 -22.66 -9.19
CA VAL A 199 7.15 -22.45 -7.74
C VAL A 199 8.31 -23.25 -7.15
N ARG A 200 8.96 -22.70 -6.14
CA ARG A 200 9.97 -23.35 -5.32
C ARG A 200 9.68 -23.04 -3.85
N ASP A 201 9.55 -24.08 -3.05
CA ASP A 201 9.44 -23.99 -1.60
C ASP A 201 10.83 -23.99 -0.94
N TYR A 202 10.93 -23.32 0.21
CA TYR A 202 12.11 -23.26 1.06
C TYR A 202 11.79 -23.92 2.40
N PRO A 203 11.88 -25.28 2.46
CA PRO A 203 11.53 -26.01 3.67
C PRO A 203 12.47 -25.64 4.82
N GLY A 204 11.91 -25.40 5.99
CA GLY A 204 12.66 -25.03 7.19
C GLY A 204 12.60 -23.56 7.56
N THR A 205 12.00 -22.71 6.69
CA THR A 205 11.57 -21.37 7.11
C THR A 205 10.22 -21.48 7.78
N ARG A 206 10.09 -20.95 8.97
CA ARG A 206 8.87 -20.88 9.78
C ARG A 206 8.81 -19.54 10.46
N ASP A 207 7.63 -19.14 10.93
CA ASP A 207 7.43 -17.86 11.58
C ASP A 207 8.02 -16.69 10.75
N LEU A 208 7.64 -16.67 9.47
CA LEU A 208 8.16 -15.70 8.49
C LEU A 208 7.58 -14.31 8.78
N ARG A 209 8.45 -13.36 9.12
CA ARG A 209 8.12 -11.95 9.38
C ARG A 209 8.54 -11.02 8.22
N GLY A 210 8.97 -11.61 7.13
CA GLY A 210 9.37 -10.91 5.91
C GLY A 210 10.55 -11.56 5.22
N ALA A 211 10.68 -11.27 3.92
CA ALA A 211 11.78 -11.79 3.09
C ALA A 211 12.14 -10.82 1.97
N ALA A 212 13.42 -10.76 1.64
CA ALA A 212 13.95 -9.92 0.58
C ALA A 212 14.99 -10.67 -0.27
N LEU A 213 14.91 -10.50 -1.60
CA LEU A 213 15.89 -11.08 -2.53
C LEU A 213 17.07 -10.13 -2.75
N SER A 214 18.30 -10.64 -2.65
CA SER A 214 19.49 -9.82 -2.92
C SER A 214 19.51 -9.29 -4.37
N PRO A 215 20.18 -8.15 -4.63
CA PRO A 215 20.22 -7.55 -5.96
C PRO A 215 20.74 -8.48 -7.07
N ASP A 216 21.65 -9.41 -6.72
CA ASP A 216 22.16 -10.42 -7.65
C ASP A 216 21.28 -11.69 -7.76
N GLY A 217 20.18 -11.75 -7.01
CA GLY A 217 19.22 -12.85 -7.00
C GLY A 217 19.74 -14.16 -6.40
N LYS A 218 20.90 -14.16 -5.72
CA LYS A 218 21.54 -15.39 -5.23
C LYS A 218 21.26 -15.69 -3.77
N ARG A 219 20.85 -14.69 -3.00
CA ARG A 219 20.59 -14.81 -1.56
C ARG A 219 19.20 -14.29 -1.23
N ILE A 220 18.61 -14.86 -0.21
CA ILE A 220 17.34 -14.39 0.37
C ILE A 220 17.63 -14.02 1.82
N ALA A 221 17.33 -12.79 2.22
CA ALA A 221 17.24 -12.42 3.62
C ALA A 221 15.85 -12.76 4.13
N VAL A 222 15.76 -13.27 5.35
CA VAL A 222 14.52 -13.67 6.01
C VAL A 222 14.55 -13.15 7.43
N ALA A 223 13.48 -12.53 7.89
CA ALA A 223 13.21 -12.31 9.30
C ALA A 223 12.37 -13.48 9.81
N SER A 224 12.83 -14.15 10.85
CA SER A 224 12.18 -15.32 11.46
C SER A 224 12.42 -15.29 12.98
N GLY A 225 11.37 -15.06 13.75
CA GLY A 225 11.51 -14.76 15.18
C GLY A 225 12.52 -13.63 15.40
N ASP A 226 13.50 -13.86 16.30
CA ASP A 226 14.52 -12.87 16.66
C ASP A 226 15.79 -12.97 15.78
N ASN A 227 15.68 -13.54 14.58
CA ASN A 227 16.85 -13.74 13.72
C ASN A 227 16.67 -13.13 12.33
N LEU A 228 17.75 -12.55 11.82
CA LEU A 228 17.96 -12.37 10.39
C LEU A 228 18.69 -13.59 9.85
N GLU A 229 18.10 -14.26 8.90
CA GLU A 229 18.70 -15.40 8.22
C GLU A 229 19.03 -15.04 6.79
N VAL A 230 20.13 -15.59 6.27
CA VAL A 230 20.49 -15.49 4.85
C VAL A 230 20.49 -16.88 4.26
N LEU A 231 19.66 -17.08 3.24
CA LEU A 231 19.52 -18.34 2.52
C LEU A 231 20.16 -18.25 1.13
N ASP A 232 20.65 -19.36 0.63
CA ASP A 232 20.97 -19.52 -0.78
C ASP A 232 19.66 -19.63 -1.58
N ALA A 233 19.44 -18.73 -2.52
CA ALA A 233 18.18 -18.62 -3.25
C ALA A 233 17.90 -19.83 -4.16
N VAL A 234 18.95 -20.60 -4.52
CA VAL A 234 18.79 -21.78 -5.39
C VAL A 234 18.54 -23.04 -4.58
N THR A 235 19.23 -23.22 -3.48
CA THR A 235 19.15 -24.47 -2.69
C THR A 235 18.25 -24.38 -1.49
N GLY A 236 17.92 -23.16 -1.02
CA GLY A 236 17.22 -22.91 0.24
C GLY A 236 18.06 -23.16 1.49
N ARG A 237 19.33 -23.51 1.32
CA ARG A 237 20.23 -23.78 2.44
C ARG A 237 20.55 -22.48 3.17
N ARG A 238 20.42 -22.47 4.50
CA ARG A 238 20.85 -21.34 5.31
C ARG A 238 22.36 -21.18 5.24
N ILE A 239 22.80 -20.00 4.78
CA ILE A 239 24.19 -19.58 4.67
C ILE A 239 24.64 -18.98 6.00
N MET A 240 23.76 -18.18 6.62
CA MET A 240 24.07 -17.38 7.80
C MET A 240 22.84 -17.19 8.66
N GLN A 241 23.03 -17.09 9.97
CA GLN A 241 22.03 -16.68 10.93
C GLN A 241 22.63 -15.59 11.81
N ILE A 242 21.93 -14.50 11.96
CA ILE A 242 22.36 -13.31 12.70
C ILE A 242 21.31 -13.09 13.79
N PRO A 243 21.62 -13.42 15.05
CA PRO A 243 20.69 -13.16 16.14
C PRO A 243 20.58 -11.66 16.36
N VAL A 244 19.34 -11.18 16.46
CA VAL A 244 19.02 -9.80 16.82
C VAL A 244 18.57 -9.81 18.28
N GLU A 245 19.37 -9.20 19.16
CA GLU A 245 18.97 -9.09 20.56
C GLU A 245 17.72 -8.20 20.65
N ILE A 246 16.62 -8.75 21.10
CA ILE A 246 15.37 -8.05 21.34
C ILE A 246 15.15 -7.96 22.85
N GLU A 247 15.13 -6.76 23.39
CA GLU A 247 14.72 -6.54 24.78
C GLU A 247 13.19 -6.69 24.85
N ARG A 248 12.72 -7.86 25.27
CA ARG A 248 11.30 -8.10 25.43
C ARG A 248 10.84 -7.62 26.79
N ASP A 249 9.73 -6.91 26.81
CA ASP A 249 9.00 -6.68 28.07
C ASP A 249 8.45 -8.02 28.56
N PRO A 250 8.53 -8.30 29.87
CA PRO A 250 7.93 -9.53 30.45
C PRO A 250 6.45 -9.73 30.09
N ARG A 251 5.72 -8.67 29.77
CA ARG A 251 4.34 -8.73 29.30
C ARG A 251 4.19 -9.48 27.97
N CYS A 252 5.22 -9.44 27.11
CA CYS A 252 5.22 -10.17 25.84
C CYS A 252 5.31 -11.69 25.98
N ASP A 253 5.74 -12.18 27.13
CA ASP A 253 5.83 -13.63 27.40
C ASP A 253 4.50 -14.20 27.95
N HIS A 254 3.56 -13.34 28.35
CA HIS A 254 2.30 -13.76 28.97
C HIS A 254 1.16 -13.99 27.97
N ASP A 255 1.24 -13.47 26.74
CA ASP A 255 0.17 -13.59 25.76
C ASP A 255 -0.13 -15.03 25.34
N GLN A 256 0.81 -15.96 25.53
CA GLN A 256 0.58 -17.39 25.29
C GLN A 256 -0.19 -18.08 26.43
N GLU A 257 -0.15 -17.56 27.63
CA GLU A 257 -0.75 -18.22 28.83
C GLU A 257 -2.24 -17.84 28.99
N TYR A 258 -2.64 -16.62 28.53
CA TYR A 258 -4.03 -16.17 28.58
C TYR A 258 -4.93 -16.81 27.52
N ALA A 259 -4.39 -17.24 26.39
CA ALA A 259 -5.17 -17.91 25.32
C ALA A 259 -5.75 -19.26 25.76
N GLU A 260 -5.17 -19.91 26.78
CA GLU A 260 -5.66 -21.18 27.32
C GLU A 260 -6.66 -21.01 28.50
N GLU A 261 -6.72 -19.83 29.13
CA GLU A 261 -7.60 -19.56 30.28
C GLU A 261 -8.95 -18.93 29.93
N GLU A 262 -9.13 -18.36 28.75
CA GLU A 262 -10.39 -17.71 28.33
C GLU A 262 -11.58 -18.68 28.17
N GLU A 263 -11.39 -20.00 28.14
CA GLU A 263 -12.51 -20.95 28.03
C GLU A 263 -13.30 -21.12 29.35
N THR A 264 -12.89 -20.53 30.46
CA THR A 264 -13.51 -20.79 31.77
C THR A 264 -13.84 -19.57 32.63
N ALA A 265 -13.57 -18.36 32.21
CA ALA A 265 -13.83 -17.16 33.00
C ALA A 265 -15.20 -16.53 32.70
N GLU A 266 -16.06 -16.52 33.72
CA GLU A 266 -17.27 -15.69 33.74
C GLU A 266 -16.89 -14.18 33.60
N GLU A 267 -17.68 -13.46 32.83
CA GLU A 267 -17.56 -12.02 32.49
C GLU A 267 -17.17 -11.16 33.71
N ASP A 268 -15.89 -10.97 33.94
CA ASP A 268 -15.42 -9.86 34.75
C ASP A 268 -15.14 -8.66 33.80
N THR A 269 -16.09 -7.75 33.73
CA THR A 269 -16.08 -6.54 32.89
C THR A 269 -15.11 -5.46 33.38
N SER A 270 -13.98 -5.80 33.93
CA SER A 270 -12.88 -4.87 34.07
C SER A 270 -12.16 -4.78 32.71
N VAL A 271 -12.62 -3.89 31.86
CA VAL A 271 -11.88 -3.41 30.69
C VAL A 271 -10.57 -2.82 31.26
N GLY A 272 -9.52 -3.64 31.31
CA GLY A 272 -8.17 -3.11 31.48
C GLY A 272 -7.99 -2.08 30.37
N GLU A 273 -7.54 -0.88 30.72
CA GLU A 273 -7.11 0.09 29.72
C GLU A 273 -6.04 -0.62 28.89
N ASP A 274 -6.39 -1.02 27.66
CA ASP A 274 -5.43 -1.49 26.67
C ASP A 274 -4.47 -0.31 26.45
N ASP A 275 -3.30 -0.41 27.07
CA ASP A 275 -2.27 0.64 27.00
C ASP A 275 -1.61 0.71 25.61
N GLY A 276 -2.16 -0.03 24.62
CA GLY A 276 -1.70 -0.05 23.24
C GLY A 276 -0.28 -0.59 23.08
N TYR A 277 0.19 -1.36 24.09
CA TYR A 277 1.53 -1.92 24.07
C TYR A 277 1.61 -3.05 23.04
N THR A 278 2.50 -2.89 22.06
CA THR A 278 2.84 -3.92 21.08
C THR A 278 4.20 -4.50 21.37
N CYS A 279 4.32 -5.81 21.28
CA CYS A 279 5.59 -6.48 21.49
C CYS A 279 6.56 -6.20 20.34
N PRO A 280 7.86 -5.95 20.66
CA PRO A 280 8.84 -5.66 19.64
C PRO A 280 9.01 -6.84 18.68
N GLU A 281 8.85 -6.57 17.39
CA GLU A 281 9.00 -7.54 16.32
C GLU A 281 10.01 -7.08 15.28
N LEU A 282 10.81 -8.04 14.79
CA LEU A 282 11.74 -7.79 13.70
C LEU A 282 10.99 -7.86 12.37
N HIS A 283 10.91 -6.73 11.66
CA HIS A 283 10.30 -6.64 10.34
C HIS A 283 11.33 -6.51 9.24
N LEU A 284 11.09 -7.22 8.13
CA LEU A 284 11.93 -7.18 6.95
C LEU A 284 11.05 -7.02 5.71
N ASP A 285 11.18 -5.88 5.05
CA ASP A 285 10.45 -5.62 3.81
C ASP A 285 11.22 -6.07 2.57
N GLY A 286 10.52 -6.13 1.43
CA GLY A 286 11.03 -6.68 0.19
C GLY A 286 12.29 -6.02 -0.36
N ASP A 287 12.54 -4.76 -0.01
CA ASP A 287 13.66 -3.95 -0.48
C ASP A 287 14.75 -3.72 0.58
N ALA A 288 14.89 -4.67 1.49
CA ALA A 288 15.82 -4.64 2.61
C ALA A 288 17.31 -4.65 2.21
N TRP A 289 17.68 -5.18 1.05
CA TRP A 289 19.07 -5.26 0.62
C TRP A 289 19.61 -3.94 0.08
N SER A 290 20.83 -3.56 0.51
CA SER A 290 21.55 -2.45 -0.10
C SER A 290 21.83 -2.71 -1.59
N PRO A 291 21.98 -1.66 -2.41
CA PRO A 291 22.23 -1.82 -3.86
C PRO A 291 23.46 -2.66 -4.18
N ASP A 292 24.51 -2.60 -3.35
CA ASP A 292 25.73 -3.41 -3.49
C ASP A 292 25.58 -4.84 -2.96
N GLY A 293 24.44 -5.18 -2.33
CA GLY A 293 24.16 -6.48 -1.77
C GLY A 293 24.98 -6.87 -0.56
N ARG A 294 25.60 -5.91 0.14
CA ARG A 294 26.45 -6.18 1.30
C ARG A 294 25.76 -5.92 2.63
N ARG A 295 24.69 -5.16 2.62
CA ARG A 295 23.94 -4.83 3.83
C ARG A 295 22.47 -5.22 3.70
N ILE A 296 21.88 -5.52 4.85
CA ILE A 296 20.44 -5.78 4.99
C ILE A 296 19.94 -4.80 6.04
N ALA A 297 18.92 -4.03 5.71
CA ALA A 297 18.20 -3.18 6.65
C ALA A 297 16.88 -3.81 7.03
N ALA A 298 16.59 -3.88 8.30
CA ALA A 298 15.35 -4.33 8.90
C ALA A 298 14.92 -3.30 9.94
N THR A 299 13.74 -3.45 10.49
CA THR A 299 13.27 -2.61 11.60
C THR A 299 12.91 -3.46 12.81
N LEU A 300 13.17 -2.90 13.96
CA LEU A 300 12.73 -3.37 15.26
C LEU A 300 12.15 -2.16 16.00
N ASP A 301 10.84 -2.07 16.12
CA ASP A 301 10.15 -0.87 16.62
C ASP A 301 10.62 0.41 15.92
N LYS A 302 11.20 1.32 16.71
CA LYS A 302 11.73 2.63 16.28
C LYS A 302 13.20 2.58 15.88
N THR A 303 13.74 1.40 15.62
CA THR A 303 15.17 1.23 15.35
C THR A 303 15.38 0.57 14.00
N VAL A 304 16.17 1.20 13.15
CA VAL A 304 16.68 0.54 11.94
C VAL A 304 17.85 -0.35 12.33
N ILE A 305 17.74 -1.64 12.04
CA ILE A 305 18.78 -2.65 12.24
C ILE A 305 19.48 -2.87 10.91
N VAL A 306 20.78 -2.69 10.87
CA VAL A 306 21.58 -2.92 9.65
C VAL A 306 22.58 -4.03 9.90
N ALA A 307 22.42 -5.13 9.17
CA ALA A 307 23.40 -6.20 9.14
C ALA A 307 24.40 -5.97 8.01
N ASP A 308 25.68 -5.77 8.32
CA ASP A 308 26.78 -5.67 7.35
C ASP A 308 27.43 -7.04 7.17
N LEU A 309 27.41 -7.52 5.95
CA LEU A 309 27.90 -8.83 5.52
C LEU A 309 29.25 -8.76 4.80
N SER A 310 29.88 -7.60 4.78
CA SER A 310 31.16 -7.38 4.06
C SER A 310 32.38 -8.04 4.74
N GLY A 311 32.28 -8.29 6.04
CA GLY A 311 33.31 -8.91 6.85
C GLY A 311 33.32 -10.43 6.83
N THR A 312 34.24 -11.06 7.53
CA THR A 312 34.26 -12.52 7.77
C THR A 312 33.15 -12.95 8.72
N GLU A 313 32.76 -12.08 9.62
CA GLU A 313 31.60 -12.21 10.50
C GLU A 313 30.65 -11.04 10.26
N PRO A 314 29.32 -11.25 10.31
CA PRO A 314 28.37 -10.17 10.17
C PRO A 314 28.45 -9.24 11.37
N SER A 315 28.26 -7.95 11.14
CA SER A 315 28.12 -6.97 12.22
C SER A 315 26.73 -6.34 12.17
N LEU A 316 26.16 -6.07 13.35
CA LEU A 316 24.89 -5.37 13.48
C LEU A 316 25.14 -3.94 13.94
N GLN A 317 24.50 -3.01 13.24
CA GLN A 317 24.39 -1.61 13.63
C GLN A 317 22.94 -1.33 13.98
N ARG A 318 22.71 -0.57 15.05
CA ARG A 318 21.40 -0.08 15.46
C ARG A 318 21.35 1.44 15.27
N VAL A 319 20.37 1.91 14.54
CA VAL A 319 20.14 3.33 14.29
C VAL A 319 18.77 3.69 14.87
N PRO A 320 18.72 4.19 16.12
CA PRO A 320 17.47 4.59 16.73
C PRO A 320 16.90 5.81 16.02
N LEU A 321 15.60 5.80 15.75
CA LEU A 321 14.86 6.91 15.19
C LEU A 321 14.20 7.71 16.33
N THR A 322 14.23 9.02 16.20
CA THR A 322 13.64 9.93 17.22
C THR A 322 12.20 10.30 16.88
N THR A 323 11.74 9.98 15.68
CA THR A 323 10.50 10.50 15.12
C THR A 323 9.31 9.54 15.11
N PRO A 324 9.42 8.22 14.94
CA PRO A 324 8.22 7.39 15.05
C PRO A 324 7.87 7.18 16.54
N ASP A 325 6.59 7.23 16.82
CA ASP A 325 6.11 6.96 18.18
C ASP A 325 5.75 5.49 18.37
N TYR A 326 5.55 4.72 17.28
CA TYR A 326 5.20 3.30 17.32
C TYR A 326 6.25 2.41 16.65
N TRP A 327 6.25 2.31 15.35
CA TRP A 327 7.16 1.46 14.59
C TRP A 327 7.69 2.20 13.37
N ALA A 328 8.71 1.63 12.75
CA ALA A 328 9.26 2.12 11.51
C ALA A 328 9.34 0.97 10.50
N ILE A 329 9.24 1.27 9.21
CA ILE A 329 9.36 0.29 8.13
C ILE A 329 10.39 0.80 7.12
N VAL A 330 11.41 -0.03 6.82
CA VAL A 330 12.37 0.27 5.75
C VAL A 330 11.75 -0.07 4.41
N LEU A 331 11.53 0.94 3.56
CA LEU A 331 10.95 0.79 2.23
C LEU A 331 11.99 0.63 1.11
N GLY A 332 13.27 0.79 1.40
CA GLY A 332 14.33 0.61 0.41
C GLY A 332 15.54 1.52 0.64
N TRP A 333 16.41 1.56 -0.35
CA TRP A 333 17.69 2.26 -0.27
C TRP A 333 17.76 3.37 -1.32
N ARG A 334 18.23 4.55 -0.89
CA ARG A 334 18.60 5.63 -1.81
C ARG A 334 20.00 5.42 -2.39
N ASP A 335 20.91 4.99 -1.54
CA ASP A 335 22.28 4.66 -1.84
C ASP A 335 22.81 3.67 -0.78
N ASP A 336 24.10 3.35 -0.79
CA ASP A 336 24.66 2.38 0.15
C ASP A 336 24.65 2.84 1.62
N SER A 337 24.39 4.11 1.92
CA SER A 337 24.40 4.68 3.27
C SER A 337 23.08 5.26 3.74
N THR A 338 22.12 5.41 2.84
CA THR A 338 20.86 6.10 3.14
C THR A 338 19.67 5.20 2.82
N VAL A 339 18.81 4.97 3.80
CA VAL A 339 17.56 4.21 3.64
C VAL A 339 16.35 5.12 3.64
N LEU A 340 15.31 4.67 2.94
CA LEU A 340 13.97 5.20 2.99
C LEU A 340 13.19 4.48 4.09
N VAL A 341 12.60 5.25 4.99
CA VAL A 341 11.81 4.72 6.10
C VAL A 341 10.43 5.37 6.11
N ASP A 342 9.40 4.56 6.28
CA ASP A 342 8.07 5.00 6.70
C ASP A 342 8.02 5.00 8.22
N ALA A 343 7.63 6.14 8.80
CA ALA A 343 7.62 6.36 10.23
C ALA A 343 6.26 6.95 10.65
N PRO A 344 5.32 6.13 11.09
CA PRO A 344 4.08 6.61 11.71
C PRO A 344 4.41 7.48 12.92
N THR A 345 3.77 8.64 13.04
CA THR A 345 3.97 9.58 14.15
C THR A 345 2.77 9.57 15.08
N ASP A 346 3.07 9.64 16.38
CA ASP A 346 2.06 9.76 17.44
C ASP A 346 1.61 11.20 17.57
N GLY A 347 0.88 11.60 17.17
CA GLY A 347 0.27 12.86 17.39
C GLY A 347 -1.06 12.76 16.70
N GLU A 348 -2.00 12.90 17.30
CA GLU A 348 -3.30 13.12 16.71
C GLU A 348 -3.41 12.48 15.31
N GLU A 349 -3.66 11.13 15.25
CA GLU A 349 -4.40 10.62 14.13
C GLU A 349 -3.59 10.08 12.94
N ASN A 350 -2.96 8.92 13.08
CA ASN A 350 -2.58 8.11 11.91
C ASN A 350 -1.74 8.85 10.85
N THR A 351 -0.92 9.81 11.27
CA THR A 351 0.03 10.51 10.38
C THR A 351 1.23 9.62 10.10
N SER A 352 1.89 9.81 8.97
CA SER A 352 3.11 9.11 8.61
C SER A 352 4.10 10.06 7.95
N GLU A 353 5.38 9.88 8.24
CA GLU A 353 6.47 10.62 7.63
C GLU A 353 7.39 9.68 6.85
N LEU A 354 7.73 10.05 5.63
CA LEU A 354 8.77 9.38 4.88
C LEU A 354 10.11 10.07 5.13
N LEU A 355 11.07 9.29 5.65
CA LEU A 355 12.36 9.77 6.10
C LEU A 355 13.49 9.23 5.22
N TRP A 356 14.47 10.10 4.93
CA TRP A 356 15.81 9.66 4.58
C TRP A 356 16.61 9.50 5.87
N VAL A 357 17.11 8.29 6.14
CA VAL A 357 17.93 7.98 7.31
C VAL A 357 19.35 7.69 6.86
N ASP A 358 20.30 8.55 7.23
CA ASP A 358 21.73 8.31 7.02
C ASP A 358 22.23 7.32 8.07
N LEU A 359 22.61 6.15 7.63
CA LEU A 359 23.06 5.07 8.51
C LEU A 359 24.44 5.34 9.13
N THR A 360 25.21 6.31 8.59
CA THR A 360 26.53 6.67 9.10
C THR A 360 26.44 7.63 10.28
N THR A 361 25.55 8.61 10.19
CA THR A 361 25.38 9.64 11.22
C THR A 361 24.21 9.38 12.16
N GLY A 362 23.23 8.58 11.72
CA GLY A 362 21.94 8.39 12.39
C GLY A 362 20.96 9.54 12.15
N ASP A 363 21.31 10.50 11.28
CA ASP A 363 20.42 11.62 10.98
C ASP A 363 19.24 11.16 10.15
N ALA A 364 18.03 11.57 10.57
CA ALA A 364 16.79 11.34 9.87
C ALA A 364 16.21 12.66 9.33
N GLN A 365 15.88 12.71 8.05
CA GLN A 365 15.31 13.89 7.40
C GLN A 365 13.97 13.56 6.76
N THR A 366 12.90 14.18 7.24
CA THR A 366 11.58 14.12 6.61
C THR A 366 11.62 14.80 5.25
N PHE A 367 11.17 14.11 4.20
CA PHE A 367 11.05 14.69 2.87
C PHE A 367 9.62 14.65 2.32
N ALA A 368 8.78 13.76 2.83
CA ALA A 368 7.38 13.70 2.50
C ALA A 368 6.54 13.33 3.73
N SER A 369 5.27 13.68 3.74
CA SER A 369 4.36 13.34 4.82
C SER A 369 3.00 12.94 4.29
N TYR A 370 2.38 11.99 4.98
CA TYR A 370 0.97 11.69 4.90
C TYR A 370 0.26 12.28 6.12
N ARG A 371 -0.88 12.91 5.89
CA ARG A 371 -1.75 13.37 6.97
C ARG A 371 -3.17 12.96 6.67
N PRO A 372 -3.84 12.23 7.55
CA PRO A 372 -5.24 11.88 7.37
C PRO A 372 -6.10 13.15 7.28
N ASN A 373 -7.23 13.02 6.64
CA ASN A 373 -8.24 14.07 6.66
C ASN A 373 -9.25 13.81 7.81
N PHE A 374 -10.44 14.36 7.72
CA PHE A 374 -11.50 14.20 8.72
C PHE A 374 -11.98 12.73 8.91
N THR A 375 -11.59 11.80 8.05
CA THR A 375 -11.92 10.37 8.19
C THR A 375 -10.99 9.67 9.19
N GLY A 376 -9.79 10.23 9.44
CA GLY A 376 -8.78 9.60 10.28
C GLY A 376 -8.07 8.38 9.66
N ALA A 377 -8.37 8.05 8.40
CA ALA A 377 -7.83 6.85 7.75
C ALA A 377 -6.30 6.83 7.68
N ALA A 378 -5.68 5.80 8.24
CA ALA A 378 -4.23 5.60 8.23
C ALA A 378 -3.65 5.35 6.83
N MET A 379 -2.36 5.55 6.67
CA MET A 379 -1.56 5.01 5.57
C MET A 379 -0.78 3.80 6.08
N VAL A 380 -1.04 2.64 5.52
CA VAL A 380 -0.41 1.38 5.92
C VAL A 380 -0.04 0.52 4.71
N SER A 381 0.66 -0.59 4.93
CA SER A 381 1.06 -1.52 3.86
C SER A 381 1.75 -0.81 2.70
N VAL A 382 2.73 0.04 3.03
CA VAL A 382 3.43 0.89 2.06
C VAL A 382 4.50 0.08 1.35
N ASP A 383 4.55 0.16 0.02
CA ASP A 383 5.60 -0.44 -0.81
C ASP A 383 6.07 0.55 -1.87
N ALA A 384 7.36 0.63 -2.10
CA ALA A 384 7.99 1.62 -2.97
C ALA A 384 8.72 0.95 -4.15
N ALA A 385 8.63 1.56 -5.34
CA ALA A 385 9.40 1.11 -6.50
C ALA A 385 10.90 1.41 -6.30
N ARG A 386 11.68 0.45 -5.79
CA ARG A 386 13.06 0.65 -5.32
C ARG A 386 13.99 1.22 -6.38
N ASP A 387 13.83 0.88 -7.67
CA ASP A 387 14.68 1.38 -8.74
C ASP A 387 14.42 2.87 -9.03
N LEU A 388 13.30 3.41 -8.55
CA LEU A 388 12.95 4.81 -8.64
C LEU A 388 13.48 5.64 -7.46
N ILE A 389 13.59 5.03 -6.27
CA ILE A 389 14.00 5.70 -5.01
C ILE A 389 15.29 6.55 -5.18
N PRO A 390 16.39 6.02 -5.74
CA PRO A 390 17.64 6.79 -5.90
C PRO A 390 17.52 8.00 -6.82
N ARG A 391 16.47 8.04 -7.66
CA ARG A 391 16.26 9.04 -8.71
C ARG A 391 15.17 10.03 -8.40
N TRP A 392 14.42 9.86 -7.32
CA TRP A 392 13.31 10.75 -6.99
C TRP A 392 13.74 12.20 -6.85
N GLN A 393 13.06 13.08 -7.54
CA GLN A 393 13.09 14.51 -7.29
C GLN A 393 11.86 14.88 -6.47
N VAL A 394 12.10 15.34 -5.25
CA VAL A 394 11.05 15.67 -4.29
C VAL A 394 10.63 17.11 -4.50
N GLU A 395 9.35 17.32 -4.81
CA GLU A 395 8.78 18.66 -5.00
C GLU A 395 7.29 18.70 -4.63
N SER A 396 6.77 19.89 -4.39
CA SER A 396 5.32 20.06 -4.16
C SER A 396 4.56 19.85 -5.47
N ARG A 397 3.65 18.86 -5.48
CA ARG A 397 2.84 18.49 -6.65
C ARG A 397 1.35 18.61 -6.35
N PRO A 398 0.52 18.94 -7.34
CA PRO A 398 -0.92 18.87 -7.21
C PRO A 398 -1.36 17.40 -7.08
N ILE A 399 -2.45 17.18 -6.36
CA ILE A 399 -3.05 15.84 -6.22
C ILE A 399 -4.06 15.63 -7.35
N ASP A 400 -3.76 14.75 -8.29
CA ASP A 400 -4.69 14.30 -9.35
C ASP A 400 -5.28 12.93 -8.98
N ARG A 401 -6.51 12.94 -8.54
CA ARG A 401 -7.27 11.72 -8.17
C ARG A 401 -8.06 11.13 -9.33
N GLY A 402 -7.89 11.66 -10.54
CA GLY A 402 -8.65 11.25 -11.72
C GLY A 402 -10.10 11.73 -11.74
N PRO A 403 -10.89 11.24 -12.70
CA PRO A 403 -12.29 11.59 -12.81
C PRO A 403 -13.10 10.99 -11.67
N LEU A 404 -14.13 11.73 -11.24
CA LEU A 404 -15.08 11.20 -10.25
C LEU A 404 -15.67 9.87 -10.72
N PRO A 405 -15.74 8.84 -9.86
CA PRO A 405 -16.39 7.60 -10.23
C PRO A 405 -17.87 7.84 -10.58
N LEU A 406 -18.42 7.07 -11.53
CA LEU A 406 -19.77 7.25 -12.06
C LEU A 406 -20.84 7.30 -10.97
N TRP A 407 -20.71 6.47 -9.94
CA TRP A 407 -21.65 6.42 -8.82
C TRP A 407 -21.68 7.72 -8.00
N ALA A 408 -20.58 8.49 -7.98
CA ALA A 408 -20.51 9.81 -7.35
C ALA A 408 -20.91 10.93 -8.32
N ALA A 409 -20.53 10.83 -9.59
CA ALA A 409 -20.84 11.82 -10.61
C ALA A 409 -22.34 11.88 -10.95
N LEU A 410 -23.01 10.72 -10.98
CA LEU A 410 -24.46 10.64 -11.30
C LEU A 410 -25.34 11.40 -10.31
N PRO A 411 -25.26 11.19 -8.98
CA PRO A 411 -26.06 11.95 -8.02
C PRO A 411 -25.83 13.46 -8.11
N VAL A 412 -24.57 13.89 -8.30
CA VAL A 412 -24.21 15.32 -8.46
C VAL A 412 -24.88 15.89 -9.72
N ALA A 413 -24.77 15.18 -10.83
CA ALA A 413 -25.40 15.62 -12.09
C ALA A 413 -26.92 15.68 -11.99
N LEU A 414 -27.56 14.69 -11.33
CA LEU A 414 -29.00 14.68 -11.10
C LEU A 414 -29.44 15.83 -10.19
N ALA A 415 -28.71 16.08 -9.10
CA ALA A 415 -28.99 17.19 -8.17
C ALA A 415 -28.87 18.54 -8.88
N ALA A 416 -27.84 18.74 -9.71
CA ALA A 416 -27.69 19.93 -10.52
C ALA A 416 -28.85 20.14 -11.51
N GLY A 417 -29.29 19.04 -12.16
CA GLY A 417 -30.43 19.06 -13.07
C GLY A 417 -31.74 19.40 -12.36
N LEU A 418 -31.99 18.84 -11.17
CA LEU A 418 -33.18 19.15 -10.36
C LEU A 418 -33.16 20.62 -9.90
N LEU A 419 -32.02 21.10 -9.44
CA LEU A 419 -31.87 22.50 -9.03
C LEU A 419 -32.17 23.47 -10.19
N ALA A 420 -31.64 23.17 -11.38
CA ALA A 420 -31.88 23.96 -12.57
C ALA A 420 -33.37 23.98 -12.97
N MET A 421 -34.07 22.84 -12.85
CA MET A 421 -35.51 22.77 -13.07
C MET A 421 -36.31 23.64 -12.08
N LEU A 422 -35.97 23.56 -10.79
CA LEU A 422 -36.63 24.33 -9.74
C LEU A 422 -36.40 25.84 -9.95
N LEU A 423 -35.18 26.27 -10.21
CA LEU A 423 -34.85 27.67 -10.49
C LEU A 423 -35.64 28.19 -11.73
N THR A 424 -35.68 27.40 -12.79
CA THR A 424 -36.45 27.76 -14.01
C THR A 424 -37.96 27.88 -13.73
N ALA A 425 -38.49 26.99 -12.92
CA ALA A 425 -39.92 27.03 -12.52
C ALA A 425 -40.25 28.28 -11.68
N VAL A 426 -39.35 28.63 -10.71
CA VAL A 426 -39.51 29.82 -9.86
C VAL A 426 -39.43 31.11 -10.70
N VAL A 427 -38.46 31.22 -11.59
CA VAL A 427 -38.30 32.40 -12.49
C VAL A 427 -39.54 32.57 -13.37
N ARG A 428 -40.03 31.49 -13.96
CA ARG A 428 -41.27 31.53 -14.75
C ARG A 428 -42.53 31.87 -13.94
N GLY A 429 -42.62 31.37 -12.72
CA GLY A 429 -43.70 31.72 -11.80
C GLY A 429 -43.74 33.21 -11.48
N ARG A 430 -42.58 33.84 -11.29
CA ARG A 430 -42.47 35.27 -11.05
C ARG A 430 -42.71 36.16 -12.25
N LEU A 431 -42.48 35.64 -13.48
CA LEU A 431 -42.66 36.36 -14.72
C LEU A 431 -44.07 36.24 -15.31
N ARG A 432 -44.99 35.47 -14.70
CA ARG A 432 -46.42 35.45 -15.10
C ARG A 432 -47.08 36.72 -14.61
N PRO A 433 -47.52 37.65 -15.52
CA PRO A 433 -48.22 38.82 -15.08
C PRO A 433 -49.53 38.37 -14.39
N SER A 434 -49.86 38.98 -13.24
CA SER A 434 -51.16 38.84 -12.60
C SER A 434 -52.21 39.33 -13.63
N ARG A 435 -52.99 38.38 -14.15
CA ARG A 435 -54.20 38.72 -14.92
C ARG A 435 -55.20 39.19 -13.88
N HIS A 436 -55.32 40.51 -13.77
CA HIS A 436 -56.48 41.17 -13.18
C HIS A 436 -57.48 41.51 -14.31
#